data_a164b7deb5d31107ce5694efa1f8be09
#
_entry.id   a164b7deb5d31107ce5694efa1f8be09
#
_cell.length_a   1.000
_cell.length_b   1.000
_cell.length_c   1.000
_cell.angle_alpha   90.00
_cell.angle_beta   90.00
_cell.angle_gamma   90.00
#
_symmetry.space_group_name_H-M   'P 1'
#
loop_
_entity.id
_entity.type
_entity.pdbx_description
1 polymer ?
#
loop_
_entity_poly.entity_id
_entity_poly.type
_entity_poly.pdbx_seq_one_letter_code
_entity_poly.pdbx_strand_id
1 'polypeptide(L)'
;MANSTPFGIVVMYDNSGGTPVDLTQYVQSINDIDVESLTEEKHTFGDAWEEHLPIGIGRVGTIELGGLYDDVATVGPDALFAGRVPEVPGTAITRTLTITWRSGKTTAFETYLKAYKRTADRNGLTKFTATLQPTGAVTEA
;
A
#
# COMPACT_ATOMS: atom_id res chain seq x y z
N MET A 1 21.30 5.55 -12.06
CA MET A 1 21.28 5.58 -10.62
C MET A 1 19.91 5.19 -10.10
N ALA A 2 19.86 4.20 -9.24
CA ALA A 2 18.58 3.65 -8.77
C ALA A 2 17.76 4.65 -7.96
N ASN A 3 18.42 5.50 -7.20
CA ASN A 3 17.76 6.45 -6.34
C ASN A 3 17.99 7.87 -6.81
N SER A 4 17.15 8.28 -7.73
CA SER A 4 17.21 9.65 -8.21
C SER A 4 16.66 10.65 -7.21
N THR A 5 15.90 10.19 -6.22
CA THR A 5 15.34 11.07 -5.19
C THR A 5 16.30 11.17 -4.01
N PRO A 6 16.32 12.31 -3.30
CA PRO A 6 17.18 12.46 -2.12
C PRO A 6 16.87 11.45 -1.02
N PHE A 7 15.64 10.94 -0.99
CA PHE A 7 15.18 10.05 0.07
C PHE A 7 15.28 8.58 -0.31
N GLY A 8 15.50 8.30 -1.57
CA GLY A 8 15.83 6.96 -2.04
C GLY A 8 14.72 5.94 -1.99
N ILE A 9 13.47 6.36 -1.81
CA ILE A 9 12.31 5.47 -1.81
C ILE A 9 11.56 5.65 -3.11
N VAL A 10 11.25 4.52 -3.77
CA VAL A 10 10.50 4.52 -5.03
C VAL A 10 9.19 3.79 -4.80
N VAL A 11 8.09 4.39 -5.24
CA VAL A 11 6.75 3.81 -5.12
C VAL A 11 6.22 3.57 -6.52
N MET A 12 5.83 2.33 -6.81
CA MET A 12 5.26 1.96 -8.10
C MET A 12 3.94 1.23 -7.87
N TYR A 13 2.96 1.52 -8.71
CA TYR A 13 1.66 0.91 -8.65
C TYR A 13 1.19 0.54 -10.06
N ASP A 14 0.64 -0.66 -10.21
CA ASP A 14 0.22 -1.15 -11.52
C ASP A 14 -1.01 -0.38 -12.03
N ASN A 15 -1.01 -0.11 -13.32
CA ASN A 15 -2.18 0.43 -14.00
C ASN A 15 -3.16 -0.71 -14.36
N SER A 16 -4.24 -0.38 -15.07
CA SER A 16 -5.25 -1.36 -15.46
C SER A 16 -4.72 -2.46 -16.37
N GLY A 17 -3.64 -2.22 -17.05
CA GLY A 17 -2.98 -3.22 -17.89
C GLY A 17 -1.93 -4.06 -17.19
N GLY A 18 -1.73 -3.84 -15.89
CA GLY A 18 -0.70 -4.55 -15.13
C GLY A 18 0.71 -3.99 -15.31
N THR A 19 0.85 -2.82 -15.89
CA THR A 19 2.14 -2.17 -16.08
C THR A 19 2.43 -1.27 -14.88
N PRO A 20 3.61 -1.40 -14.23
CA PRO A 20 3.97 -0.54 -13.12
C PRO A 20 4.11 0.92 -13.55
N VAL A 21 3.51 1.81 -12.77
CA VAL A 21 3.58 3.25 -12.97
C VAL A 21 4.26 3.87 -11.77
N ASP A 22 5.25 4.72 -12.02
CA ASP A 22 6.02 5.37 -10.97
C ASP A 22 5.22 6.53 -10.38
N LEU A 23 4.88 6.41 -9.10
CA LEU A 23 4.17 7.43 -8.34
C LEU A 23 5.07 8.23 -7.40
N THR A 24 6.37 7.99 -7.43
CA THR A 24 7.31 8.58 -6.47
C THR A 24 7.21 10.10 -6.41
N GLN A 25 7.03 10.74 -7.55
CA GLN A 25 6.97 12.21 -7.61
C GLN A 25 5.69 12.78 -7.00
N TYR A 26 4.65 11.98 -6.83
CA TYR A 26 3.36 12.43 -6.30
C TYR A 26 3.17 12.06 -4.84
N VAL A 27 3.78 11.01 -4.37
CA VAL A 27 3.58 10.48 -3.02
C VAL A 27 4.47 11.22 -2.03
N GLN A 28 3.85 11.79 -1.00
CA GLN A 28 4.57 12.50 0.07
C GLN A 28 4.69 11.68 1.34
N SER A 29 3.78 10.74 1.55
CA SER A 29 3.78 9.94 2.76
C SER A 29 3.18 8.57 2.53
N ILE A 30 3.70 7.61 3.26
CA ILE A 30 3.15 6.25 3.35
C ILE A 30 3.01 5.97 4.83
N ASN A 31 1.86 5.44 5.25
CA ASN A 31 1.67 5.07 6.65
C ASN A 31 2.56 3.87 7.04
N ASP A 32 2.52 3.51 8.31
CA ASP A 32 3.26 2.35 8.79
C ASP A 32 2.79 1.09 8.08
N ILE A 33 3.75 0.30 7.62
CA ILE A 33 3.48 -0.99 6.99
C ILE A 33 3.64 -2.06 8.06
N ASP A 34 2.52 -2.64 8.47
CA ASP A 34 2.49 -3.67 9.49
C ASP A 34 2.34 -5.04 8.84
N VAL A 35 3.33 -5.89 9.05
CA VAL A 35 3.24 -7.29 8.69
C VAL A 35 3.18 -8.08 10.00
N GLU A 36 2.07 -8.74 10.23
CA GLU A 36 1.81 -9.41 11.48
C GLU A 36 1.55 -10.90 11.29
N SER A 37 1.90 -11.66 12.31
CA SER A 37 1.49 -13.05 12.42
C SER A 37 0.33 -13.15 13.41
N LEU A 38 -0.74 -13.80 13.00
CA LEU A 38 -1.85 -14.05 13.91
C LEU A 38 -1.44 -15.12 14.92
N THR A 39 -1.78 -14.88 16.17
CA THR A 39 -1.42 -15.77 17.27
C THR A 39 -2.64 -16.13 18.09
N GLU A 40 -2.56 -17.24 18.78
CA GLU A 40 -3.58 -17.69 19.71
C GLU A 40 -2.95 -17.89 21.08
N GLU A 41 -3.64 -17.50 22.14
CA GLU A 41 -3.16 -17.74 23.48
C GLU A 41 -3.23 -19.22 23.82
N LYS A 42 -2.18 -19.69 24.47
CA LYS A 42 -2.08 -21.07 24.95
C LYS A 42 -1.65 -21.07 26.39
N HIS A 43 -2.61 -21.05 27.30
CA HIS A 43 -2.30 -21.16 28.71
C HIS A 43 -3.46 -21.81 29.46
N THR A 44 -3.16 -22.41 30.61
CA THR A 44 -4.12 -23.01 31.52
C THR A 44 -4.00 -22.36 32.87
N PHE A 45 -4.93 -22.69 33.77
CA PHE A 45 -4.90 -22.14 35.12
C PHE A 45 -3.61 -22.47 35.91
N GLY A 46 -2.91 -23.49 35.50
CA GLY A 46 -1.63 -23.84 36.15
C GLY A 46 -0.42 -23.09 35.64
N ASP A 47 -0.59 -22.30 34.59
CA ASP A 47 0.53 -21.59 33.96
C ASP A 47 0.82 -20.28 34.67
N ALA A 48 2.09 -20.03 34.94
CA ALA A 48 2.54 -18.78 35.53
C ALA A 48 2.82 -17.70 34.48
N TRP A 49 2.96 -18.09 33.21
CA TRP A 49 3.32 -17.22 32.11
C TRP A 49 2.35 -17.42 30.93
N GLU A 50 2.05 -16.32 30.26
CA GLU A 50 1.28 -16.41 29.02
C GLU A 50 2.12 -17.00 27.89
N GLU A 51 1.52 -17.85 27.11
CA GLU A 51 2.10 -18.39 25.90
C GLU A 51 1.23 -18.04 24.71
N HIS A 52 1.86 -17.64 23.62
CA HIS A 52 1.19 -17.33 22.37
C HIS A 52 1.66 -18.27 21.29
N LEU A 53 0.72 -18.87 20.59
CA LEU A 53 1.00 -19.83 19.53
C LEU A 53 0.73 -19.19 18.17
N PRO A 54 1.72 -19.10 17.28
CA PRO A 54 1.45 -18.63 15.93
C PRO A 54 0.59 -19.65 15.18
N ILE A 55 -0.45 -19.15 14.51
CA ILE A 55 -1.37 -20.03 13.79
C ILE A 55 -1.06 -20.13 12.29
N GLY A 56 0.09 -19.62 11.87
CA GLY A 56 0.55 -19.77 10.49
C GLY A 56 -0.11 -18.84 9.50
N ILE A 57 -0.85 -17.83 9.95
CA ILE A 57 -1.50 -16.87 9.08
C ILE A 57 -0.86 -15.51 9.30
N GLY A 58 -0.35 -14.93 8.21
CA GLY A 58 0.14 -13.57 8.22
C GLY A 58 -0.94 -12.60 7.72
N ARG A 59 -0.83 -11.35 8.14
CA ARG A 59 -1.68 -10.31 7.60
C ARG A 59 -0.90 -9.01 7.48
N VAL A 60 -1.35 -8.17 6.56
CA VAL A 60 -0.80 -6.83 6.37
C VAL A 60 -1.93 -5.84 6.60
N GLY A 61 -1.65 -4.80 7.37
CA GLY A 61 -2.59 -3.71 7.59
C GLY A 61 -2.81 -2.88 6.34
N THR A 62 -3.82 -2.01 6.37
CA THR A 62 -4.08 -1.11 5.24
C THR A 62 -2.90 -0.16 5.02
N ILE A 63 -2.65 0.14 3.75
CA ILE A 63 -1.60 1.06 3.34
C ILE A 63 -2.25 2.33 2.83
N GLU A 64 -1.85 3.48 3.38
CA GLU A 64 -2.31 4.77 2.91
C GLU A 64 -1.18 5.49 2.19
N LEU A 65 -1.45 5.87 0.94
CA LEU A 65 -0.55 6.73 0.18
C LEU A 65 -1.14 8.13 0.16
N GLY A 66 -0.39 9.08 0.66
CA GLY A 66 -0.80 10.48 0.66
C GLY A 66 0.15 11.31 -0.20
N GLY A 67 -0.36 12.26 -0.93
CA GLY A 67 0.49 13.10 -1.75
C GLY A 67 -0.24 14.15 -2.54
N LEU A 68 0.41 14.65 -3.56
CA LEU A 68 -0.10 15.72 -4.41
C LEU A 68 -1.04 15.14 -5.48
N TYR A 69 -2.19 15.77 -5.61
CA TYR A 69 -3.14 15.43 -6.67
C TYR A 69 -2.61 15.86 -8.02
N ASP A 70 -2.74 14.99 -9.01
CA ASP A 70 -2.41 15.30 -10.38
C ASP A 70 -3.33 14.48 -11.29
N ASP A 71 -3.88 15.10 -12.31
CA ASP A 71 -4.78 14.45 -13.25
C ASP A 71 -4.11 14.12 -14.58
N VAL A 72 -2.80 14.07 -14.60
CA VAL A 72 -2.07 13.67 -15.82
C VAL A 72 -2.55 12.30 -16.27
N ALA A 73 -2.91 12.21 -17.54
CA ALA A 73 -3.43 10.97 -18.10
C ALA A 73 -2.39 9.85 -18.02
N THR A 74 -2.86 8.67 -17.67
CA THR A 74 -2.13 7.39 -17.59
C THR A 74 -1.09 7.26 -16.49
N VAL A 75 -0.47 8.35 -16.05
CA VAL A 75 0.63 8.26 -15.07
C VAL A 75 0.35 9.00 -13.76
N GLY A 76 -0.67 9.83 -13.71
CA GLY A 76 -1.01 10.56 -12.49
C GLY A 76 -1.81 9.71 -11.51
N PRO A 77 -1.84 10.12 -10.22
CA PRO A 77 -2.62 9.39 -9.23
C PRO A 77 -4.10 9.31 -9.57
N ASP A 78 -4.67 10.35 -10.14
CA ASP A 78 -6.08 10.34 -10.50
C ASP A 78 -6.39 9.30 -11.58
N ALA A 79 -5.49 9.13 -12.54
CA ALA A 79 -5.66 8.13 -13.60
C ALA A 79 -5.64 6.70 -13.04
N LEU A 80 -4.93 6.48 -11.96
CA LEU A 80 -4.82 5.16 -11.35
C LEU A 80 -5.95 4.84 -10.37
N PHE A 81 -6.47 5.84 -9.67
CA PHE A 81 -7.38 5.62 -8.55
C PHE A 81 -8.82 6.08 -8.78
N ALA A 82 -9.02 7.10 -9.60
CA ALA A 82 -10.37 7.64 -9.78
C ALA A 82 -11.29 6.60 -10.43
N GLY A 83 -12.51 6.52 -9.92
CA GLY A 83 -13.52 5.63 -10.47
C GLY A 83 -13.38 4.16 -10.12
N ARG A 84 -12.39 3.80 -9.31
CA ARG A 84 -12.17 2.40 -8.94
C ARG A 84 -12.89 1.97 -7.66
N VAL A 85 -13.35 2.88 -6.87
CA VAL A 85 -14.08 2.55 -5.65
C VAL A 85 -15.58 2.58 -5.95
N PRO A 86 -16.36 1.54 -5.60
CA PRO A 86 -15.94 0.28 -4.98
C PRO A 86 -15.36 -0.72 -5.97
N GLU A 87 -14.38 -1.46 -5.50
CA GLU A 87 -13.86 -2.60 -6.25
C GLU A 87 -14.87 -3.76 -6.18
N VAL A 88 -15.10 -4.43 -7.29
CA VAL A 88 -16.09 -5.50 -7.35
C VAL A 88 -15.38 -6.85 -7.28
N PRO A 89 -15.72 -7.69 -6.28
CA PRO A 89 -15.12 -9.02 -6.18
C PRO A 89 -15.39 -9.85 -7.44
N GLY A 90 -14.38 -10.57 -7.87
CA GLY A 90 -14.47 -11.43 -9.04
C GLY A 90 -14.23 -10.73 -10.38
N THR A 91 -14.39 -9.43 -10.43
CA THR A 91 -14.09 -8.62 -11.62
C THR A 91 -12.93 -7.66 -11.38
N ALA A 92 -12.73 -7.26 -10.14
CA ALA A 92 -11.61 -6.42 -9.79
C ALA A 92 -10.33 -7.26 -9.78
N ILE A 93 -9.39 -6.84 -10.57
CA ILE A 93 -8.06 -7.44 -10.57
C ILE A 93 -7.24 -6.71 -9.53
N THR A 94 -6.63 -7.47 -8.62
CA THR A 94 -5.69 -6.88 -7.68
C THR A 94 -4.52 -6.26 -8.44
N ARG A 95 -3.98 -5.17 -7.89
CA ARG A 95 -2.85 -4.48 -8.49
C ARG A 95 -1.68 -4.47 -7.54
N THR A 96 -0.50 -4.64 -8.09
CA THR A 96 0.72 -4.71 -7.29
C THR A 96 1.19 -3.32 -6.90
N LEU A 97 1.38 -3.13 -5.60
CA LEU A 97 2.08 -1.97 -5.06
C LEU A 97 3.50 -2.42 -4.71
N THR A 98 4.49 -1.79 -5.31
CA THR A 98 5.89 -2.11 -5.07
C THR A 98 6.60 -0.90 -4.46
N ILE A 99 7.20 -1.09 -3.31
CA ILE A 99 8.00 -0.07 -2.64
C ILE A 99 9.45 -0.51 -2.68
N THR A 100 10.29 0.31 -3.27
CA THR A 100 11.74 0.09 -3.27
C THR A 100 12.35 0.98 -2.20
N TRP A 101 12.96 0.35 -1.22
CA TRP A 101 13.59 1.04 -0.10
C TRP A 101 14.98 1.55 -0.46
N ARG A 102 15.51 2.42 0.38
CA ARG A 102 16.82 3.03 0.15
C ARG A 102 17.95 2.03 -0.10
N SER A 103 17.86 0.88 0.53
CA SER A 103 18.88 -0.17 0.39
C SER A 103 18.79 -0.92 -0.95
N GLY A 104 17.79 -0.62 -1.76
CA GLY A 104 17.52 -1.36 -2.99
C GLY A 104 16.63 -2.57 -2.79
N LYS A 105 16.23 -2.86 -1.58
CA LYS A 105 15.29 -3.94 -1.30
C LYS A 105 13.88 -3.52 -1.65
N THR A 106 13.06 -4.47 -2.04
CA THR A 106 11.69 -4.21 -2.46
C THR A 106 10.70 -4.95 -1.57
N THR A 107 9.55 -4.33 -1.39
CA THR A 107 8.40 -4.96 -0.74
C THR A 107 7.22 -4.81 -1.68
N ALA A 108 6.63 -5.92 -2.07
CA ALA A 108 5.52 -5.94 -3.03
C ALA A 108 4.27 -6.54 -2.39
N PHE A 109 3.15 -5.89 -2.63
CA PHE A 109 1.85 -6.30 -2.12
C PHE A 109 0.86 -6.37 -3.25
N GLU A 110 0.03 -7.41 -3.29
CA GLU A 110 -1.17 -7.40 -4.10
C GLU A 110 -2.25 -6.67 -3.31
N THR A 111 -2.83 -5.64 -3.90
CA THR A 111 -3.78 -4.78 -3.20
C THR A 111 -5.02 -4.52 -4.04
N TYR A 112 -6.09 -4.12 -3.37
CA TYR A 112 -7.23 -3.49 -4.01
C TYR A 112 -7.49 -2.14 -3.36
N LEU A 113 -8.11 -1.23 -4.10
CA LEU A 113 -8.36 0.12 -3.64
C LEU A 113 -9.59 0.14 -2.73
N LYS A 114 -9.38 0.52 -1.48
CA LYS A 114 -10.44 0.59 -0.49
C LYS A 114 -11.09 1.96 -0.43
N ALA A 115 -10.31 3.02 -0.56
CA ALA A 115 -10.80 4.38 -0.51
C ALA A 115 -9.88 5.31 -1.28
N TYR A 116 -10.45 6.32 -1.89
CA TYR A 116 -9.69 7.36 -2.55
C TYR A 116 -10.30 8.72 -2.20
N LYS A 117 -9.51 9.55 -1.56
CA LYS A 117 -9.93 10.88 -1.11
C LYS A 117 -9.13 11.95 -1.83
N ARG A 118 -9.81 13.03 -2.15
CA ARG A 118 -9.17 14.23 -2.70
C ARG A 118 -9.54 15.41 -1.83
N THR A 119 -8.57 16.22 -1.51
CA THR A 119 -8.78 17.41 -0.69
C THR A 119 -8.33 18.63 -1.47
N ALA A 120 -9.25 19.56 -1.68
CA ALA A 120 -8.96 20.84 -2.31
C ALA A 120 -9.04 21.93 -1.24
N ASP A 121 -7.98 22.71 -1.13
CA ASP A 121 -7.91 23.83 -0.21
C ASP A 121 -7.76 25.11 -1.02
N ARG A 122 -8.51 26.13 -0.66
CA ARG A 122 -8.48 27.42 -1.35
C ARG A 122 -7.09 28.03 -1.42
N ASN A 123 -6.33 27.90 -0.36
CA ASN A 123 -4.99 28.49 -0.26
C ASN A 123 -3.87 27.47 -0.28
N GLY A 124 -4.18 26.20 -0.52
CA GLY A 124 -3.21 25.12 -0.48
C GLY A 124 -3.22 24.30 -1.77
N LEU A 125 -2.33 23.33 -1.79
CA LEU A 125 -2.26 22.38 -2.88
C LEU A 125 -3.39 21.35 -2.75
N THR A 126 -3.90 20.91 -3.88
CA THR A 126 -4.82 19.79 -3.91
C THR A 126 -4.05 18.52 -3.59
N LYS A 127 -4.56 17.73 -2.66
CA LYS A 127 -3.92 16.51 -2.21
C LYS A 127 -4.84 15.31 -2.38
N PHE A 128 -4.23 14.13 -2.44
CA PHE A 128 -4.99 12.90 -2.46
C PHE A 128 -4.54 11.97 -1.33
N THR A 129 -5.43 11.08 -0.94
CA THR A 129 -5.12 9.95 -0.05
C THR A 129 -5.76 8.71 -0.64
N ALA A 130 -4.96 7.71 -0.94
CA ALA A 130 -5.44 6.43 -1.43
C ALA A 130 -5.20 5.37 -0.37
N THR A 131 -6.25 4.68 0.04
CA THR A 131 -6.17 3.59 1.00
C THR A 131 -6.24 2.27 0.26
N LEU A 132 -5.19 1.49 0.38
CA LEU A 132 -5.05 0.21 -0.28
C LEU A 132 -5.14 -0.91 0.76
N GLN A 133 -5.90 -1.94 0.46
CA GLN A 133 -5.99 -3.12 1.31
C GLN A 133 -5.17 -4.24 0.70
N PRO A 134 -4.04 -4.62 1.32
CA PRO A 134 -3.28 -5.77 0.86
C PRO A 134 -4.05 -7.06 1.03
N THR A 135 -3.88 -7.96 0.07
CA THR A 135 -4.45 -9.29 0.11
C THR A 135 -3.43 -10.30 -0.39
N GLY A 136 -3.35 -11.46 0.25
CA GLY A 136 -2.37 -12.47 -0.09
C GLY A 136 -1.02 -12.23 0.56
N ALA A 137 -0.02 -12.95 0.08
CA ALA A 137 1.31 -12.91 0.65
C ALA A 137 2.08 -11.67 0.25
N VAL A 138 2.92 -11.20 1.16
CA VAL A 138 3.89 -10.12 0.90
C VAL A 138 5.12 -10.73 0.27
N THR A 139 5.63 -10.11 -0.78
CA THR A 139 6.91 -10.49 -1.39
C THR A 139 7.97 -9.48 -1.00
N GLU A 140 8.98 -9.94 -0.31
CA GLU A 140 10.12 -9.11 0.06
C GLU A 140 11.38 -9.65 -0.60
N ALA A 141 12.07 -8.77 -1.30
CA ALA A 141 13.27 -9.15 -2.06
C ALA A 141 14.47 -8.27 -1.73
#